data_cf75f0681d155dfd917df3fc496e82bd
#
_entry.id   cf75f0681d155dfd917df3fc496e82bd
#
_cell.length_a   1.000
_cell.length_b   1.000
_cell.length_c   1.000
_cell.angle_alpha   90.00
_cell.angle_beta   90.00
_cell.angle_gamma   90.00
#
_symmetry.space_group_name_H-M   'P 1'
#
loop_
_entity.id
_entity.type
_entity.pdbx_description
1 polymer ?
#
loop_
_entity_poly.entity_id
_entity_poly.type
_entity_poly.pdbx_seq_one_letter_code
_entity_poly.pdbx_strand_id
1 'polypeptide(L)'
;MTAGLLRFDEPVGATPRASLIVLAGRGEAASVYTRLGRRLSADAYRVTVVPDVTRDPTHTAALVRGLIADSDPAPVVVVGSDAGSVLALRLASEPGSRIAALVTAGLPVNTSIEVDAAALIEARSACPVHRVVLADRDAVDPLALARELPAELRLPHADDVTVPVLAVHGEADVVAAIAGAESYYADLADGRLARVPGGRHDILNDVTHRSVAATIVLFVEELRVGAPTIAVTAPESVEVFAQ
;
A
#
# COMPACT_ATOMS: atom_id res chain seq x y z
N MET A 1 -5.79 -16.85 18.09
CA MET A 1 -6.80 -16.95 17.00
C MET A 1 -6.49 -15.86 15.99
N THR A 2 -6.10 -16.21 14.78
CA THR A 2 -5.81 -15.29 13.66
C THR A 2 -7.10 -14.73 13.04
N ALA A 3 -8.03 -14.29 13.89
CA ALA A 3 -9.34 -13.81 13.46
C ALA A 3 -9.18 -12.58 12.59
N GLY A 4 -9.55 -12.71 11.32
CA GLY A 4 -9.60 -11.60 10.38
C GLY A 4 -8.49 -11.55 9.32
N LEU A 5 -7.44 -12.38 9.38
CA LEU A 5 -6.45 -12.44 8.29
C LEU A 5 -7.05 -13.08 7.03
N LEU A 6 -6.69 -12.52 5.88
CA LEU A 6 -7.03 -13.11 4.58
C LEU A 6 -5.74 -13.47 3.84
N ARG A 7 -5.66 -14.67 3.28
CA ARG A 7 -4.48 -15.16 2.58
C ARG A 7 -4.78 -15.54 1.15
N PHE A 8 -3.81 -15.30 0.28
CA PHE A 8 -3.83 -15.70 -1.12
C PHE A 8 -2.48 -16.32 -1.43
N ASP A 9 -2.52 -17.59 -1.80
CA ASP A 9 -1.33 -18.34 -2.16
C ASP A 9 -1.06 -18.20 -3.66
N GLU A 10 0.16 -18.51 -4.06
CA GLU A 10 0.56 -18.60 -5.45
C GLU A 10 -0.22 -19.67 -6.22
N PRO A 11 -0.31 -19.59 -7.55
CA PRO A 11 -0.95 -20.62 -8.37
C PRO A 11 -0.30 -21.99 -8.18
N VAL A 12 -1.11 -23.05 -8.19
CA VAL A 12 -0.63 -24.44 -8.03
C VAL A 12 0.50 -24.73 -9.02
N GLY A 13 1.63 -25.19 -8.51
CA GLY A 13 2.83 -25.52 -9.29
C GLY A 13 3.73 -24.32 -9.61
N ALA A 14 3.34 -23.10 -9.23
CA ALA A 14 4.23 -21.95 -9.34
C ALA A 14 5.22 -21.92 -8.16
N THR A 15 6.45 -21.43 -8.41
CA THR A 15 7.40 -21.13 -7.36
C THR A 15 7.09 -19.74 -6.82
N PRO A 16 6.83 -19.60 -5.51
CA PRO A 16 6.54 -18.28 -4.92
C PRO A 16 7.74 -17.34 -5.06
N ARG A 17 7.47 -16.07 -5.37
CA ARG A 17 8.48 -15.07 -5.72
C ARG A 17 8.84 -14.13 -4.57
N ALA A 18 7.87 -13.80 -3.73
CA ALA A 18 8.03 -12.96 -2.55
C ALA A 18 6.84 -13.15 -1.60
N SER A 19 7.00 -12.68 -0.35
CA SER A 19 5.93 -12.58 0.62
C SER A 19 5.48 -11.13 0.74
N LEU A 20 4.20 -10.84 0.49
CA LEU A 20 3.60 -9.52 0.60
C LEU A 20 2.62 -9.49 1.78
N ILE A 21 2.83 -8.57 2.72
CA ILE A 21 1.93 -8.36 3.86
C ILE A 21 1.20 -7.05 3.65
N VAL A 22 -0.11 -7.11 3.41
CA VAL A 22 -0.96 -5.94 3.19
C VAL A 22 -1.58 -5.51 4.52
N LEU A 23 -1.35 -4.27 4.92
CA LEU A 23 -1.90 -3.64 6.12
C LEU A 23 -3.03 -2.73 5.71
N ALA A 24 -4.24 -3.06 6.12
CA ALA A 24 -5.43 -2.29 5.78
C ALA A 24 -5.47 -0.91 6.45
N GLY A 25 -6.23 -0.01 5.88
CA GLY A 25 -6.50 1.31 6.43
C GLY A 25 -7.50 1.28 7.60
N ARG A 26 -7.82 2.48 8.09
CA ARG A 26 -8.78 2.68 9.18
C ARG A 26 -10.15 2.10 8.86
N GLY A 27 -10.66 1.28 9.75
CA GLY A 27 -12.00 0.69 9.67
C GLY A 27 -12.19 -0.37 8.61
N GLU A 28 -11.13 -0.88 7.97
CA GLU A 28 -11.23 -1.81 6.87
C GLU A 28 -11.02 -3.27 7.30
N ALA A 29 -11.93 -4.14 6.89
CA ALA A 29 -11.70 -5.58 6.97
C ALA A 29 -10.71 -6.04 5.90
N ALA A 30 -10.05 -7.17 6.11
CA ALA A 30 -9.12 -7.75 5.14
C ALA A 30 -9.78 -8.03 3.77
N SER A 31 -11.09 -8.30 3.74
CA SER A 31 -11.87 -8.56 2.53
C SER A 31 -11.87 -7.40 1.52
N VAL A 32 -11.67 -6.16 1.97
CA VAL A 32 -11.54 -4.97 1.11
C VAL A 32 -10.43 -5.14 0.08
N TYR A 33 -9.38 -5.87 0.44
CA TYR A 33 -8.19 -6.10 -0.40
C TYR A 33 -8.24 -7.41 -1.21
N THR A 34 -9.38 -8.09 -1.29
CA THR A 34 -9.53 -9.35 -2.03
C THR A 34 -9.09 -9.23 -3.49
N ARG A 35 -9.42 -8.10 -4.15
CA ARG A 35 -9.05 -7.85 -5.55
C ARG A 35 -7.54 -7.71 -5.73
N LEU A 36 -6.91 -6.93 -4.85
CA LEU A 36 -5.45 -6.75 -4.85
C LEU A 36 -4.74 -8.08 -4.54
N GLY A 37 -5.17 -8.78 -3.49
CA GLY A 37 -4.57 -10.05 -3.09
C GLY A 37 -4.61 -11.10 -4.20
N ARG A 38 -5.77 -11.28 -4.85
CA ARG A 38 -5.91 -12.19 -6.00
C ARG A 38 -5.04 -11.77 -7.18
N ARG A 39 -4.89 -10.46 -7.44
CA ARG A 39 -4.06 -9.98 -8.53
C ARG A 39 -2.59 -10.30 -8.26
N LEU A 40 -2.09 -9.97 -7.09
CA LEU A 40 -0.69 -10.18 -6.72
C LEU A 40 -0.36 -11.68 -6.61
N SER A 41 -1.28 -12.49 -6.06
CA SER A 41 -1.05 -13.93 -5.98
C SER A 41 -0.99 -14.61 -7.35
N ALA A 42 -1.72 -14.09 -8.36
CA ALA A 42 -1.63 -14.58 -9.74
C ALA A 42 -0.24 -14.39 -10.36
N ASP A 43 0.53 -13.39 -9.88
CA ASP A 43 1.93 -13.15 -10.26
C ASP A 43 2.92 -13.94 -9.34
N ALA A 44 2.42 -14.99 -8.66
CA ALA A 44 3.15 -15.90 -7.77
C ALA A 44 3.71 -15.25 -6.48
N TYR A 45 3.05 -14.23 -5.95
CA TYR A 45 3.35 -13.73 -4.60
C TYR A 45 2.45 -14.40 -3.56
N ARG A 46 3.00 -14.71 -2.39
CA ARG A 46 2.18 -15.05 -1.21
C ARG A 46 1.70 -13.78 -0.54
N VAL A 47 0.38 -13.60 -0.45
CA VAL A 47 -0.20 -12.37 0.08
C VAL A 47 -0.97 -12.65 1.36
N THR A 48 -0.63 -11.94 2.43
CA THR A 48 -1.39 -11.96 3.69
C THR A 48 -1.94 -10.57 3.96
N VAL A 49 -3.24 -10.44 4.13
CA VAL A 49 -3.90 -9.17 4.45
C VAL A 49 -4.23 -9.13 5.94
N VAL A 50 -3.80 -8.08 6.61
CA VAL A 50 -4.09 -7.76 8.01
C VAL A 50 -5.16 -6.67 8.03
N PRO A 51 -6.29 -6.87 8.73
CA PRO A 51 -7.36 -5.88 8.79
C PRO A 51 -6.96 -4.65 9.60
N ASP A 52 -7.86 -3.69 9.66
CA ASP A 52 -7.78 -2.42 10.38
C ASP A 52 -6.74 -2.38 11.52
N VAL A 53 -5.62 -1.71 11.23
CA VAL A 53 -4.47 -1.63 12.14
C VAL A 53 -4.71 -0.69 13.34
N THR A 54 -5.81 0.07 13.32
CA THR A 54 -6.09 1.08 14.35
C THR A 54 -6.87 0.55 15.54
N ARG A 55 -7.46 -0.65 15.45
CA ARG A 55 -8.25 -1.25 16.55
C ARG A 55 -7.39 -1.60 17.76
N ASP A 56 -6.23 -2.16 17.52
CA ASP A 56 -5.21 -2.47 18.54
C ASP A 56 -3.83 -2.41 17.86
N PRO A 57 -3.23 -1.21 17.75
CA PRO A 57 -1.97 -1.03 17.02
C PRO A 57 -0.82 -1.84 17.61
N THR A 58 -0.79 -1.99 18.93
CA THR A 58 0.27 -2.74 19.63
C THR A 58 0.19 -4.22 19.32
N HIS A 59 -0.99 -4.81 19.44
CA HIS A 59 -1.21 -6.22 19.09
C HIS A 59 -0.97 -6.46 17.60
N THR A 60 -1.47 -5.56 16.75
CA THR A 60 -1.28 -5.67 15.29
C THR A 60 0.20 -5.59 14.90
N ALA A 61 0.96 -4.69 15.51
CA ALA A 61 2.40 -4.60 15.28
C ALA A 61 3.12 -5.90 15.67
N ALA A 62 2.78 -6.49 16.83
CA ALA A 62 3.33 -7.78 17.27
C ALA A 62 2.98 -8.92 16.30
N LEU A 63 1.71 -8.97 15.84
CA LEU A 63 1.25 -9.93 14.84
C LEU A 63 2.04 -9.80 13.53
N VAL A 64 2.20 -8.57 13.03
CA VAL A 64 2.90 -8.31 11.77
C VAL A 64 4.39 -8.68 11.87
N ARG A 65 5.07 -8.39 13.01
CA ARG A 65 6.45 -8.86 13.24
C ARG A 65 6.54 -10.40 13.19
N GLY A 66 5.58 -11.10 13.78
CA GLY A 66 5.48 -12.57 13.66
C GLY A 66 5.31 -13.01 12.20
N LEU A 67 4.40 -12.41 11.46
CA LEU A 67 4.22 -12.70 10.04
C LEU A 67 5.50 -12.45 9.22
N ILE A 68 6.22 -11.35 9.48
CA ILE A 68 7.50 -11.05 8.81
C ILE A 68 8.56 -12.11 9.16
N ALA A 69 8.64 -12.51 10.44
CA ALA A 69 9.60 -13.52 10.88
C ALA A 69 9.35 -14.89 10.25
N ASP A 70 8.08 -15.25 10.08
CA ASP A 70 7.64 -16.55 9.54
C ASP A 70 7.51 -16.55 8.01
N SER A 71 7.73 -15.40 7.35
CA SER A 71 7.55 -15.27 5.90
C SER A 71 8.64 -16.01 5.12
N ASP A 72 8.19 -16.82 4.18
CA ASP A 72 8.97 -17.50 3.16
C ASP A 72 8.11 -17.61 1.89
N PRO A 73 8.59 -17.24 0.70
CA PRO A 73 9.97 -16.80 0.41
C PRO A 73 10.25 -15.32 0.74
N ALA A 74 11.54 -15.00 0.83
CA ALA A 74 12.05 -13.64 0.76
C ALA A 74 12.13 -13.17 -0.71
N PRO A 75 12.03 -11.85 -0.99
CA PRO A 75 11.93 -10.75 -0.04
C PRO A 75 10.55 -10.62 0.62
N VAL A 76 10.53 -10.03 1.80
CA VAL A 76 9.30 -9.64 2.50
C VAL A 76 9.01 -8.18 2.20
N VAL A 77 7.88 -7.88 1.57
CA VAL A 77 7.43 -6.53 1.26
C VAL A 77 6.16 -6.23 2.04
N VAL A 78 6.11 -5.10 2.73
CA VAL A 78 4.91 -4.65 3.42
C VAL A 78 4.22 -3.57 2.60
N VAL A 79 2.93 -3.79 2.34
CA VAL A 79 2.08 -2.87 1.59
C VAL A 79 1.09 -2.23 2.56
N GLY A 80 1.22 -0.96 2.86
CA GLY A 80 0.30 -0.23 3.73
C GLY A 80 -0.69 0.62 2.96
N SER A 81 -1.92 0.73 3.48
CA SER A 81 -2.92 1.68 3.02
C SER A 81 -3.35 2.57 4.19
N ASP A 82 -3.44 3.88 4.00
CA ASP A 82 -3.84 4.83 5.04
C ASP A 82 -3.04 4.62 6.35
N ALA A 83 -3.68 4.34 7.48
CA ALA A 83 -3.03 4.01 8.75
C ALA A 83 -2.07 2.80 8.64
N GLY A 84 -2.36 1.85 7.75
CA GLY A 84 -1.47 0.73 7.45
C GLY A 84 -0.12 1.19 6.88
N SER A 85 -0.09 2.30 6.13
CA SER A 85 1.16 2.91 5.64
C SER A 85 2.02 3.42 6.80
N VAL A 86 1.40 4.04 7.81
CA VAL A 86 2.11 4.52 9.00
C VAL A 86 2.70 3.36 9.78
N LEU A 87 1.92 2.28 9.99
CA LEU A 87 2.43 1.09 10.68
C LEU A 87 3.57 0.42 9.89
N ALA A 88 3.46 0.33 8.56
CA ALA A 88 4.50 -0.23 7.71
C ALA A 88 5.83 0.53 7.84
N LEU A 89 5.80 1.86 7.77
CA LEU A 89 6.96 2.72 7.94
C LEU A 89 7.59 2.56 9.33
N ARG A 90 6.78 2.51 10.39
CA ARG A 90 7.25 2.27 11.75
C ARG A 90 7.95 0.91 11.92
N LEU A 91 7.36 -0.16 11.38
CA LEU A 91 7.97 -1.49 11.46
C LEU A 91 9.28 -1.57 10.66
N ALA A 92 9.38 -0.83 9.56
CA ALA A 92 10.62 -0.78 8.78
C ALA A 92 11.73 0.04 9.45
N SER A 93 11.38 1.06 10.26
CA SER A 93 12.34 1.87 11.00
C SER A 93 12.89 1.16 12.26
N GLU A 94 12.35 0.00 12.63
CA GLU A 94 12.83 -0.75 13.80
C GLU A 94 14.20 -1.41 13.53
N PRO A 95 15.14 -1.34 14.47
CA PRO A 95 16.42 -2.02 14.35
C PRO A 95 16.24 -3.53 14.11
N GLY A 96 16.92 -4.06 13.09
CA GLY A 96 16.86 -5.48 12.76
C GLY A 96 15.58 -5.91 12.04
N SER A 97 14.78 -4.97 11.53
CA SER A 97 13.63 -5.27 10.69
C SER A 97 14.03 -6.14 9.50
N ARG A 98 13.24 -7.18 9.19
CA ARG A 98 13.43 -8.06 8.03
C ARG A 98 12.62 -7.64 6.81
N ILE A 99 11.99 -6.47 6.87
CA ILE A 99 11.29 -5.88 5.73
C ILE A 99 12.34 -5.51 4.68
N ALA A 100 12.15 -6.01 3.47
CA ALA A 100 13.05 -5.73 2.36
C ALA A 100 12.68 -4.45 1.59
N ALA A 101 11.40 -4.11 1.56
CA ALA A 101 10.89 -2.87 0.95
C ALA A 101 9.47 -2.57 1.43
N LEU A 102 9.02 -1.35 1.19
CA LEU A 102 7.67 -0.89 1.50
C LEU A 102 6.92 -0.43 0.24
N VAL A 103 5.62 -0.65 0.25
CA VAL A 103 4.67 0.11 -0.58
C VAL A 103 3.73 0.86 0.34
N THR A 104 3.60 2.17 0.17
CA THR A 104 2.66 3.00 0.94
C THR A 104 1.61 3.59 0.02
N ALA A 105 0.36 3.63 0.44
CA ALA A 105 -0.77 4.14 -0.33
C ALA A 105 -1.63 5.07 0.53
N GLY A 106 -1.93 6.28 0.04
CA GLY A 106 -2.77 7.24 0.74
C GLY A 106 -2.25 7.59 2.15
N LEU A 107 -0.95 7.88 2.29
CA LEU A 107 -0.30 8.14 3.59
C LEU A 107 -0.92 9.35 4.30
N PRO A 108 -1.50 9.19 5.49
CA PRO A 108 -2.13 10.28 6.23
C PRO A 108 -1.09 11.07 7.04
N VAL A 109 -0.62 12.20 6.51
CA VAL A 109 0.34 13.09 7.21
C VAL A 109 -0.37 14.15 8.03
N ASN A 110 -1.41 14.76 7.48
CA ASN A 110 -2.23 15.77 8.14
C ASN A 110 -3.69 15.53 7.74
N THR A 111 -4.46 14.85 8.57
CA THR A 111 -5.86 14.55 8.26
C THR A 111 -6.79 15.18 9.28
N SER A 112 -7.51 16.21 8.86
CA SER A 112 -8.76 16.63 9.48
C SER A 112 -9.85 16.55 8.40
N ILE A 113 -10.73 15.55 8.49
CA ILE A 113 -11.80 15.40 7.51
C ILE A 113 -13.12 15.75 8.18
N GLU A 114 -13.73 16.86 7.78
CA GLU A 114 -15.11 17.18 8.08
C GLU A 114 -15.99 16.78 6.88
N VAL A 115 -16.34 15.50 6.77
CA VAL A 115 -17.16 15.00 5.65
C VAL A 115 -18.23 14.06 6.19
N ASP A 116 -19.45 14.13 5.65
CA ASP A 116 -20.47 13.16 5.97
C ASP A 116 -20.16 11.76 5.40
N ALA A 117 -20.81 10.71 5.91
CA ALA A 117 -20.52 9.32 5.54
C ALA A 117 -20.73 9.03 4.05
N ALA A 118 -21.68 9.71 3.37
CA ALA A 118 -21.92 9.50 1.93
C ALA A 118 -20.82 10.15 1.10
N ALA A 119 -20.41 11.35 1.47
CA ALA A 119 -19.30 12.05 0.84
C ALA A 119 -17.95 11.33 1.06
N LEU A 120 -17.79 10.61 2.19
CA LEU A 120 -16.58 9.78 2.44
C LEU A 120 -16.41 8.65 1.43
N ILE A 121 -17.49 7.94 1.05
CA ILE A 121 -17.40 6.88 0.03
C ILE A 121 -16.91 7.48 -1.30
N GLU A 122 -17.42 8.65 -1.67
CA GLU A 122 -16.97 9.32 -2.89
C GLU A 122 -15.53 9.82 -2.78
N ALA A 123 -15.13 10.40 -1.65
CA ALA A 123 -13.77 10.85 -1.41
C ALA A 123 -12.75 9.70 -1.48
N ARG A 124 -13.15 8.50 -1.06
CA ARG A 124 -12.28 7.32 -1.04
C ARG A 124 -12.04 6.74 -2.44
N SER A 125 -13.06 6.66 -3.29
CA SER A 125 -12.90 5.99 -4.59
C SER A 125 -13.86 6.50 -5.65
N ALA A 126 -13.38 6.56 -6.90
CA ALA A 126 -14.18 6.73 -8.10
C ALA A 126 -14.66 5.39 -8.70
N CYS A 127 -14.12 4.26 -8.25
CA CYS A 127 -14.44 2.94 -8.76
C CYS A 127 -15.84 2.49 -8.30
N PRO A 128 -16.82 2.27 -9.20
CA PRO A 128 -18.17 1.89 -8.78
C PRO A 128 -18.21 0.55 -8.06
N VAL A 129 -17.36 -0.41 -8.45
CA VAL A 129 -17.26 -1.72 -7.80
C VAL A 129 -16.71 -1.57 -6.37
N HIS A 130 -15.68 -0.73 -6.18
CA HIS A 130 -15.13 -0.52 -4.85
C HIS A 130 -16.09 0.27 -3.95
N ARG A 131 -16.85 1.21 -4.48
CA ARG A 131 -17.89 1.92 -3.73
C ARG A 131 -18.95 0.99 -3.13
N VAL A 132 -19.28 -0.11 -3.81
CA VAL A 132 -20.18 -1.14 -3.24
C VAL A 132 -19.54 -1.82 -2.02
N VAL A 133 -18.24 -2.12 -2.08
CA VAL A 133 -17.49 -2.67 -0.94
C VAL A 133 -17.43 -1.65 0.21
N LEU A 134 -17.21 -0.37 -0.10
CA LEU A 134 -17.16 0.70 0.91
C LEU A 134 -18.51 0.95 1.60
N ALA A 135 -19.61 0.64 0.94
CA ALA A 135 -20.96 0.74 1.50
C ALA A 135 -21.34 -0.46 2.39
N ASP A 136 -20.59 -1.57 2.30
CA ASP A 136 -20.79 -2.76 3.14
C ASP A 136 -20.22 -2.51 4.54
N ARG A 137 -21.08 -2.45 5.54
CA ARG A 137 -20.71 -2.17 6.94
C ARG A 137 -19.99 -3.32 7.63
N ASP A 138 -20.05 -4.53 7.08
CA ASP A 138 -19.27 -5.67 7.56
C ASP A 138 -17.84 -5.60 7.03
N ALA A 139 -17.62 -4.89 5.92
CA ALA A 139 -16.31 -4.69 5.31
C ALA A 139 -15.63 -3.39 5.74
N VAL A 140 -16.40 -2.30 5.97
CA VAL A 140 -15.84 -0.98 6.26
C VAL A 140 -16.66 -0.24 7.33
N ASP A 141 -15.98 0.26 8.36
CA ASP A 141 -16.55 1.27 9.25
C ASP A 141 -16.51 2.65 8.57
N PRO A 142 -17.67 3.21 8.16
CA PRO A 142 -17.70 4.43 7.37
C PRO A 142 -17.19 5.67 8.13
N LEU A 143 -17.15 5.61 9.47
CA LEU A 143 -16.72 6.73 10.30
C LEU A 143 -15.25 6.63 10.75
N ALA A 144 -14.56 5.56 10.39
CA ALA A 144 -13.19 5.35 10.85
C ALA A 144 -12.21 6.43 10.39
N LEU A 145 -12.39 6.95 9.16
CA LEU A 145 -11.52 8.02 8.63
C LEU A 145 -11.71 9.37 9.33
N ALA A 146 -12.85 9.60 9.98
CA ALA A 146 -13.10 10.81 10.77
C ALA A 146 -12.44 10.76 12.16
N ARG A 147 -11.90 9.60 12.57
CA ARG A 147 -11.20 9.47 13.85
C ARG A 147 -9.73 9.81 13.69
N GLU A 148 -9.17 10.42 14.72
CA GLU A 148 -7.72 10.59 14.82
C GLU A 148 -7.01 9.24 14.85
N LEU A 149 -5.79 9.21 14.35
CA LEU A 149 -4.95 8.04 14.46
C LEU A 149 -4.57 7.80 15.93
N PRO A 150 -4.55 6.53 16.39
CA PRO A 150 -3.99 6.19 17.69
C PRO A 150 -2.57 6.75 17.86
N ALA A 151 -2.23 7.17 19.08
CA ALA A 151 -0.94 7.77 19.39
C ALA A 151 0.25 6.85 19.07
N GLU A 152 0.02 5.55 19.04
CA GLU A 152 0.98 4.52 18.65
C GLU A 152 1.29 4.55 17.14
N LEU A 153 0.40 5.10 16.33
CA LEU A 153 0.57 5.21 14.86
C LEU A 153 1.06 6.62 14.49
N ARG A 154 2.29 6.94 14.90
CA ARG A 154 3.00 8.16 14.47
C ARG A 154 4.02 7.81 13.40
N LEU A 155 4.18 8.70 12.43
CA LEU A 155 5.23 8.57 11.43
C LEU A 155 6.61 8.57 12.11
N PRO A 156 7.51 7.64 11.73
CA PRO A 156 8.90 7.70 12.15
C PRO A 156 9.60 8.88 11.44
N HIS A 157 10.80 9.24 11.88
CA HIS A 157 11.65 10.12 11.07
C HIS A 157 11.98 9.41 9.75
N ALA A 158 12.00 10.15 8.64
CA ALA A 158 12.30 9.59 7.33
C ALA A 158 13.69 8.93 7.27
N ASP A 159 14.67 9.50 7.97
CA ASP A 159 16.03 8.96 8.08
C ASP A 159 16.11 7.59 8.75
N ASP A 160 15.11 7.24 9.58
CA ASP A 160 15.06 5.93 10.24
C ASP A 160 14.57 4.82 9.28
N VAL A 161 14.01 5.19 8.13
CA VAL A 161 13.51 4.25 7.11
C VAL A 161 14.59 4.02 6.06
N THR A 162 15.32 2.93 6.19
CA THR A 162 16.51 2.65 5.36
C THR A 162 16.24 1.69 4.20
N VAL A 163 15.01 1.19 4.08
CA VAL A 163 14.61 0.28 2.99
C VAL A 163 13.96 1.06 1.83
N PRO A 164 14.01 0.54 0.59
CA PRO A 164 13.30 1.15 -0.53
C PRO A 164 11.80 1.31 -0.27
N VAL A 165 11.25 2.46 -0.62
CA VAL A 165 9.82 2.77 -0.46
C VAL A 165 9.22 3.18 -1.80
N LEU A 166 8.20 2.46 -2.25
CA LEU A 166 7.31 2.89 -3.32
C LEU A 166 6.06 3.53 -2.70
N ALA A 167 5.94 4.84 -2.81
CA ALA A 167 4.72 5.55 -2.47
C ALA A 167 3.78 5.57 -3.69
N VAL A 168 2.51 5.21 -3.49
CA VAL A 168 1.47 5.34 -4.51
C VAL A 168 0.40 6.27 -3.97
N HIS A 169 0.17 7.40 -4.62
CA HIS A 169 -0.74 8.41 -4.09
C HIS A 169 -1.64 9.00 -5.19
N GLY A 170 -2.93 9.14 -4.88
CA GLY A 170 -3.89 9.78 -5.77
C GLY A 170 -3.76 11.30 -5.73
N GLU A 171 -3.70 11.95 -6.90
CA GLU A 171 -3.62 13.42 -6.96
C GLU A 171 -4.95 14.09 -6.57
N ALA A 172 -6.07 13.36 -6.64
CA ALA A 172 -7.38 13.82 -6.19
C ALA A 172 -7.76 13.25 -4.80
N ASP A 173 -6.78 12.82 -4.01
CA ASP A 173 -7.00 12.38 -2.63
C ASP A 173 -7.30 13.60 -1.74
N VAL A 174 -8.55 13.71 -1.31
CA VAL A 174 -9.02 14.77 -0.40
C VAL A 174 -9.04 14.30 1.07
N VAL A 175 -8.76 13.02 1.33
CA VAL A 175 -8.67 12.43 2.66
C VAL A 175 -7.27 12.62 3.24
N ALA A 176 -6.26 12.32 2.42
CA ALA A 176 -4.85 12.52 2.72
C ALA A 176 -4.21 13.26 1.54
N ALA A 177 -4.26 14.58 1.56
CA ALA A 177 -3.75 15.38 0.45
C ALA A 177 -2.29 15.06 0.14
N ILE A 178 -1.99 14.78 -1.13
CA ILE A 178 -0.66 14.36 -1.60
C ILE A 178 0.45 15.33 -1.17
N ALA A 179 0.17 16.63 -1.16
CA ALA A 179 1.15 17.64 -0.78
C ALA A 179 1.71 17.45 0.64
N GLY A 180 0.90 16.94 1.58
CA GLY A 180 1.38 16.59 2.92
C GLY A 180 2.33 15.40 2.93
N ALA A 181 2.07 14.40 2.09
CA ALA A 181 2.87 13.18 2.01
C ALA A 181 4.17 13.39 1.21
N GLU A 182 4.17 14.27 0.21
CA GLU A 182 5.33 14.53 -0.66
C GLU A 182 6.58 14.94 0.10
N SER A 183 6.45 15.87 1.06
CA SER A 183 7.59 16.30 1.87
C SER A 183 8.21 15.12 2.61
N TYR A 184 7.37 14.27 3.23
CA TYR A 184 7.85 13.09 3.92
C TYR A 184 8.56 12.11 2.97
N TYR A 185 8.00 11.87 1.79
CA TYR A 185 8.60 10.98 0.80
C TYR A 185 9.90 11.53 0.19
N ALA A 186 10.01 12.85 0.07
CA ALA A 186 11.23 13.51 -0.43
C ALA A 186 12.42 13.38 0.56
N ASP A 187 12.12 13.22 1.85
CA ASP A 187 13.14 13.05 2.90
C ASP A 187 13.60 11.59 3.05
N LEU A 188 12.95 10.62 2.38
CA LEU A 188 13.36 9.20 2.41
C LEU A 188 14.64 9.00 1.58
N ALA A 189 15.58 8.20 2.09
CA ALA A 189 16.84 7.89 1.42
C ALA A 189 16.65 7.15 0.07
N ASP A 190 15.66 6.25 -0.04
CA ASP A 190 15.27 5.56 -1.28
C ASP A 190 13.73 5.59 -1.41
N GLY A 191 13.20 6.79 -1.62
CA GLY A 191 11.78 7.05 -1.81
C GLY A 191 11.44 7.25 -3.29
N ARG A 192 10.40 6.55 -3.79
CA ARG A 192 9.84 6.73 -5.13
C ARG A 192 8.36 7.06 -5.01
N LEU A 193 7.90 8.14 -5.64
CA LEU A 193 6.50 8.54 -5.62
C LEU A 193 5.84 8.30 -6.98
N ALA A 194 4.93 7.34 -7.04
CA ALA A 194 4.00 7.12 -8.15
C ALA A 194 2.73 7.95 -7.92
N ARG A 195 2.62 9.07 -8.62
CA ARG A 195 1.42 9.90 -8.64
C ARG A 195 0.39 9.30 -9.57
N VAL A 196 -0.87 9.24 -9.12
CA VAL A 196 -1.96 8.69 -9.93
C VAL A 196 -2.94 9.82 -10.27
N PRO A 197 -2.92 10.33 -11.52
CA PRO A 197 -3.82 11.40 -11.96
C PRO A 197 -5.28 11.02 -11.74
N GLY A 198 -6.03 11.90 -11.06
CA GLY A 198 -7.43 11.68 -10.73
C GLY A 198 -7.70 10.56 -9.71
N GLY A 199 -6.67 9.87 -9.23
CA GLY A 199 -6.77 8.84 -8.20
C GLY A 199 -7.21 9.42 -6.87
N ARG A 200 -8.02 8.68 -6.14
CA ARG A 200 -8.55 9.03 -4.83
C ARG A 200 -7.84 8.27 -3.71
N HIS A 201 -8.34 8.40 -2.47
CA HIS A 201 -7.67 7.87 -1.27
C HIS A 201 -7.37 6.37 -1.33
N ASP A 202 -8.37 5.54 -1.67
CA ASP A 202 -8.23 4.08 -1.73
C ASP A 202 -7.52 3.63 -3.03
N ILE A 203 -6.38 4.21 -3.30
CA ILE A 203 -5.69 4.09 -4.60
C ILE A 203 -5.38 2.64 -5.00
N LEU A 204 -5.18 1.74 -4.04
CA LEU A 204 -4.99 0.30 -4.29
C LEU A 204 -6.24 -0.37 -4.88
N ASN A 205 -7.41 0.24 -4.71
CA ASN A 205 -8.71 -0.29 -5.11
C ASN A 205 -9.51 0.66 -6.02
N ASP A 206 -8.97 1.81 -6.39
CA ASP A 206 -9.65 2.80 -7.22
C ASP A 206 -9.70 2.37 -8.71
N VAL A 207 -10.15 3.24 -9.59
CA VAL A 207 -10.33 2.98 -11.03
C VAL A 207 -9.05 2.44 -11.67
N THR A 208 -7.89 2.97 -11.29
CA THR A 208 -6.56 2.62 -11.81
C THR A 208 -5.89 1.45 -11.10
N HIS A 209 -6.60 0.70 -10.25
CA HIS A 209 -6.04 -0.40 -9.44
C HIS A 209 -5.18 -1.40 -10.22
N ARG A 210 -5.44 -1.60 -11.53
CA ARG A 210 -4.65 -2.52 -12.38
C ARG A 210 -3.25 -1.97 -12.65
N SER A 211 -3.17 -0.68 -12.98
CA SER A 211 -1.89 0.01 -13.19
C SER A 211 -1.10 0.10 -11.89
N VAL A 212 -1.79 0.43 -10.79
CA VAL A 212 -1.18 0.44 -9.45
C VAL A 212 -0.61 -0.92 -9.08
N ALA A 213 -1.38 -2.01 -9.26
CA ALA A 213 -0.87 -3.35 -9.00
C ALA A 213 0.32 -3.72 -9.91
N ALA A 214 0.31 -3.32 -11.19
CA ALA A 214 1.43 -3.54 -12.09
C ALA A 214 2.68 -2.76 -11.66
N THR A 215 2.52 -1.52 -11.16
CA THR A 215 3.63 -0.73 -10.61
C THR A 215 4.23 -1.39 -9.36
N ILE A 216 3.38 -1.96 -8.48
CA ILE A 216 3.84 -2.73 -7.32
C ILE A 216 4.62 -3.97 -7.78
N VAL A 217 4.11 -4.71 -8.76
CA VAL A 217 4.79 -5.89 -9.31
C VAL A 217 6.17 -5.51 -9.86
N LEU A 218 6.25 -4.46 -10.68
CA LEU A 218 7.53 -3.98 -11.22
C LEU A 218 8.52 -3.63 -10.12
N PHE A 219 8.08 -2.92 -9.09
CA PHE A 219 8.92 -2.56 -7.96
C PHE A 219 9.46 -3.79 -7.21
N VAL A 220 8.61 -4.78 -6.96
CA VAL A 220 9.02 -6.03 -6.29
C VAL A 220 9.99 -6.84 -7.18
N GLU A 221 9.78 -6.87 -8.50
CA GLU A 221 10.68 -7.56 -9.41
C GLU A 221 12.04 -6.86 -9.51
N GLU A 222 12.09 -5.52 -9.51
CA GLU A 222 13.33 -4.77 -9.44
C GLU A 222 14.12 -5.08 -8.16
N LEU A 223 13.40 -5.13 -7.02
CA LEU A 223 14.00 -5.53 -5.74
C LEU A 223 14.61 -6.95 -5.79
N ARG A 224 13.92 -7.90 -6.43
CA ARG A 224 14.37 -9.28 -6.55
C ARG A 224 15.59 -9.44 -7.46
N VAL A 225 15.67 -8.65 -8.51
CA VAL A 225 16.77 -8.67 -9.49
C VAL A 225 17.95 -7.78 -9.03
N GLY A 226 17.68 -6.80 -8.18
CA GLY A 226 18.66 -5.81 -7.74
C GLY A 226 18.98 -4.75 -8.80
N ALA A 227 18.11 -4.62 -9.82
CA ALA A 227 18.27 -3.64 -10.92
C ALA A 227 16.90 -3.33 -11.56
N PRO A 228 16.74 -2.18 -12.24
CA PRO A 228 15.57 -1.91 -13.06
C PRO A 228 15.32 -3.01 -14.09
N THR A 229 14.09 -3.50 -14.15
CA THR A 229 13.71 -4.60 -15.07
C THR A 229 13.21 -4.10 -16.42
N ILE A 230 12.71 -2.88 -16.49
CA ILE A 230 12.18 -2.25 -17.71
C ILE A 230 12.64 -0.79 -17.76
N ALA A 231 13.20 -0.38 -18.88
CA ALA A 231 13.44 1.02 -19.21
C ALA A 231 12.47 1.46 -20.32
N VAL A 232 11.69 2.50 -20.06
CA VAL A 232 10.83 3.12 -21.06
C VAL A 232 11.50 4.40 -21.53
N THR A 233 11.96 4.41 -22.78
CA THR A 233 12.61 5.57 -23.41
C THR A 233 11.82 6.02 -24.63
N ALA A 234 11.81 7.33 -24.91
CA ALA A 234 11.34 7.78 -26.21
C ALA A 234 12.37 7.37 -27.27
N PRO A 235 11.95 6.86 -28.44
CA PRO A 235 12.89 6.57 -29.52
C PRO A 235 13.53 7.90 -30.00
N GLU A 236 14.83 7.89 -30.25
CA GLU A 236 15.49 9.02 -30.88
C GLU A 236 14.89 9.25 -32.28
N SER A 237 14.60 10.49 -32.62
CA SER A 237 14.15 10.85 -33.96
C SER A 237 15.28 10.56 -34.95
N VAL A 238 15.06 9.61 -35.87
CA VAL A 238 15.96 9.36 -36.97
C VAL A 238 15.80 10.53 -37.94
N GLU A 239 16.80 11.41 -38.04
CA GLU A 239 16.86 12.39 -39.10
C GLU A 239 17.05 11.62 -40.42
N VAL A 240 15.97 11.52 -41.23
CA VAL A 240 16.07 11.02 -42.59
C VAL A 240 16.69 12.13 -43.41
N PHE A 241 17.99 12.04 -43.68
CA PHE A 241 18.62 12.87 -44.66
C PHE A 241 18.02 12.48 -46.01
N ALA A 242 17.13 13.31 -46.56
CA ALA A 242 16.70 13.24 -47.95
C ALA A 242 17.91 13.56 -48.83
N GLN A 243 18.33 12.59 -49.63
CA GLN A 243 19.31 12.80 -50.72
C GLN A 243 18.61 13.39 -51.93
#